data_948f43cf638418a6f472be621fa1a6e7
#
_entry.id   948f43cf638418a6f472be621fa1a6e7
#
_cell.length_a   1.000
_cell.length_b   1.000
_cell.length_c   1.000
_cell.angle_alpha   90.00
_cell.angle_beta   90.00
_cell.angle_gamma   90.00
#
_symmetry.space_group_name_H-M   'P 1'
#
loop_
_entity.id
_entity.type
_entity.pdbx_description
1 polymer ?
#
loop_
_entity_poly.entity_id
_entity_poly.type
_entity_poly.pdbx_seq_one_letter_code
_entity_poly.pdbx_strand_id
1 'polypeptide(L)'
;MTALLVAGAALWGAAAGSLLPRPAHRLGVEPDQPWRSADPEGRPFTGPARGWLGAARGHGPATPQVALLTALVCAALAATTGARPELVVWLLLAPVAVLLGLVDRRVHRLPDVLTLPLAAAATVLLGLAALVPGHAGSWTGALIGELFLGGGYLVLVLINPAGMGLGDAKLALGLGAALGWYGPPVLLAGALLGLGLGALYGLGLLVLRRAGRATAIPYGPFLLAGAFGGLLIGGLGG
;
A
#
# COMPACT_ATOMS: atom_id res chain seq x y z
N MET A 1 -26.94 0.81 8.84
CA MET A 1 -26.19 0.41 7.63
C MET A 1 -24.68 0.57 7.79
N THR A 2 -24.20 1.71 8.26
CA THR A 2 -22.75 2.01 8.37
C THR A 2 -21.98 0.99 9.26
N ALA A 3 -22.55 0.59 10.43
CA ALA A 3 -21.89 -0.37 11.30
C ALA A 3 -21.73 -1.76 10.67
N LEU A 4 -22.73 -2.24 9.93
CA LEU A 4 -22.63 -3.52 9.19
C LEU A 4 -21.61 -3.47 8.07
N LEU A 5 -21.53 -2.34 7.35
CA LEU A 5 -20.54 -2.12 6.30
C LEU A 5 -19.12 -2.15 6.86
N VAL A 6 -18.88 -1.43 7.96
CA VAL A 6 -17.59 -1.39 8.65
C VAL A 6 -17.21 -2.78 9.19
N ALA A 7 -18.18 -3.49 9.82
CA ALA A 7 -17.94 -4.85 10.30
C ALA A 7 -17.61 -5.83 9.15
N GLY A 8 -18.34 -5.75 8.03
CA GLY A 8 -18.07 -6.56 6.84
C GLY A 8 -16.70 -6.27 6.24
N ALA A 9 -16.31 -4.98 6.14
CA ALA A 9 -14.99 -4.57 5.69
C ALA A 9 -13.86 -5.04 6.64
N ALA A 10 -14.08 -4.98 7.94
CA ALA A 10 -13.14 -5.50 8.93
C ALA A 10 -12.96 -7.02 8.80
N LEU A 11 -14.04 -7.78 8.63
CA LEU A 11 -14.00 -9.23 8.42
C LEU A 11 -13.27 -9.58 7.11
N TRP A 12 -13.57 -8.87 6.03
CA TRP A 12 -12.83 -9.01 4.77
C TRP A 12 -11.34 -8.75 4.96
N GLY A 13 -10.99 -7.61 5.61
CA GLY A 13 -9.60 -7.25 5.88
C GLY A 13 -8.88 -8.26 6.75
N ALA A 14 -9.54 -8.82 7.79
CA ALA A 14 -9.00 -9.87 8.63
C ALA A 14 -8.74 -11.16 7.83
N ALA A 15 -9.69 -11.58 7.02
CA ALA A 15 -9.58 -12.77 6.17
C ALA A 15 -8.45 -12.61 5.14
N ALA A 16 -8.45 -11.52 4.39
CA ALA A 16 -7.39 -11.22 3.42
C ALA A 16 -6.03 -11.09 4.11
N GLY A 17 -5.94 -10.33 5.20
CA GLY A 17 -4.72 -10.14 5.97
C GLY A 17 -4.12 -11.42 6.54
N SER A 18 -4.95 -12.41 6.91
CA SER A 18 -4.48 -13.72 7.37
C SER A 18 -3.74 -14.52 6.30
N LEU A 19 -3.94 -14.18 5.04
CA LEU A 19 -3.31 -14.84 3.88
C LEU A 19 -1.99 -14.20 3.46
N LEU A 20 -1.67 -12.99 3.93
CA LEU A 20 -0.52 -12.19 3.50
C LEU A 20 0.85 -12.60 4.10
N PRO A 21 0.96 -13.24 5.28
CA PRO A 21 2.27 -13.53 5.87
C PRO A 21 3.18 -14.38 4.98
N ARG A 22 2.61 -15.34 4.25
CA ARG A 22 3.37 -16.19 3.34
C ARG A 22 3.87 -15.45 2.10
N PRO A 23 3.06 -14.71 1.32
CA PRO A 23 3.57 -13.89 0.23
C PRO A 23 4.58 -12.84 0.71
N ALA A 24 4.39 -12.23 1.89
CA ALA A 24 5.38 -11.32 2.47
C ALA A 24 6.73 -12.01 2.76
N HIS A 25 6.70 -13.27 3.22
CA HIS A 25 7.91 -14.07 3.41
C HIS A 25 8.57 -14.46 2.08
N ARG A 26 7.77 -14.89 1.10
CA ARG A 26 8.27 -15.34 -0.21
C ARG A 26 8.91 -14.21 -1.01
N LEU A 27 8.26 -13.05 -1.04
CA LEU A 27 8.71 -11.84 -1.75
C LEU A 27 9.79 -11.06 -1.00
N GLY A 28 9.95 -11.30 0.31
CA GLY A 28 10.95 -10.63 1.16
C GLY A 28 12.36 -11.17 0.92
N VAL A 29 12.84 -11.11 -0.32
CA VAL A 29 14.19 -11.48 -0.78
C VAL A 29 14.90 -10.26 -1.35
N GLU A 30 16.24 -10.25 -1.28
CA GLU A 30 17.05 -9.18 -1.87
C GLU A 30 16.90 -9.11 -3.40
N PRO A 31 17.28 -7.99 -4.02
CA PRO A 31 17.36 -7.90 -5.48
C PRO A 31 18.17 -9.08 -6.03
N ASP A 32 17.75 -9.56 -7.19
CA ASP A 32 18.40 -10.66 -7.94
C ASP A 32 18.36 -12.05 -7.28
N GLN A 33 17.71 -12.18 -6.13
CA GLN A 33 17.45 -13.49 -5.53
C GLN A 33 16.07 -14.03 -5.99
N PRO A 34 15.98 -15.35 -6.28
CA PRO A 34 14.71 -15.98 -6.59
C PRO A 34 13.78 -15.96 -5.38
N TRP A 35 12.48 -15.83 -5.63
CA TRP A 35 11.48 -15.89 -4.57
C TRP A 35 11.53 -17.23 -3.83
N ARG A 36 11.34 -17.19 -2.51
CA ARG A 36 11.38 -18.40 -1.69
C ARG A 36 10.31 -19.38 -2.11
N SER A 37 10.71 -20.59 -2.45
CA SER A 37 9.81 -21.71 -2.84
C SER A 37 9.52 -22.65 -1.66
N ALA A 38 10.34 -22.59 -0.59
CA ALA A 38 10.26 -23.44 0.59
C ALA A 38 10.44 -22.62 1.87
N ASP A 39 10.08 -23.24 3.00
CA ASP A 39 10.38 -22.71 4.34
C ASP A 39 11.88 -22.89 4.67
N PRO A 40 12.38 -22.31 5.77
CA PRO A 40 13.79 -22.48 6.16
C PRO A 40 14.19 -23.94 6.47
N GLU A 41 13.24 -24.81 6.76
CA GLU A 41 13.48 -26.24 6.95
C GLU A 41 13.46 -27.02 5.62
N GLY A 42 13.38 -26.33 4.47
CA GLY A 42 13.41 -26.92 3.13
C GLY A 42 12.10 -27.56 2.67
N ARG A 43 11.00 -27.40 3.43
CA ARG A 43 9.69 -27.95 3.05
C ARG A 43 9.00 -27.03 2.05
N PRO A 44 8.51 -27.55 0.90
CA PRO A 44 7.86 -26.73 -0.10
C PRO A 44 6.55 -26.13 0.44
N PHE A 45 6.24 -24.90 0.03
CA PHE A 45 4.97 -24.28 0.38
C PHE A 45 3.82 -24.98 -0.36
N THR A 46 2.84 -25.48 0.39
CA THR A 46 1.62 -26.11 -0.09
C THR A 46 0.38 -25.29 0.29
N GLY A 47 -0.75 -25.46 -0.41
CA GLY A 47 -2.00 -24.81 -0.10
C GLY A 47 -2.52 -23.87 -1.21
N PRO A 48 -3.41 -22.91 -0.88
CA PRO A 48 -4.06 -22.03 -1.86
C PRO A 48 -3.08 -21.29 -2.76
N ALA A 49 -3.49 -21.03 -4.01
CA ALA A 49 -2.69 -20.38 -5.03
C ALA A 49 -1.28 -20.99 -5.19
N ARG A 50 -1.18 -22.32 -5.25
CA ARG A 50 0.09 -23.08 -5.36
C ARG A 50 1.07 -22.74 -4.22
N GLY A 51 0.52 -22.61 -2.99
CA GLY A 51 1.30 -22.29 -1.80
C GLY A 51 1.71 -20.81 -1.68
N TRP A 52 1.13 -19.91 -2.46
CA TRP A 52 1.41 -18.47 -2.30
C TRP A 52 0.68 -17.85 -1.12
N LEU A 53 -0.54 -18.28 -0.82
CA LEU A 53 -1.37 -17.67 0.21
C LEU A 53 -1.36 -18.48 1.52
N GLY A 54 -1.39 -17.78 2.66
CA GLY A 54 -1.51 -18.38 3.98
C GLY A 54 -0.49 -17.89 5.01
N ALA A 55 -0.49 -18.52 6.18
CA ALA A 55 0.42 -18.25 7.28
C ALA A 55 1.87 -18.67 6.94
N ALA A 56 2.84 -17.93 7.44
CA ALA A 56 4.26 -18.21 7.25
C ALA A 56 4.88 -19.09 8.36
N ARG A 57 4.08 -19.69 9.23
CA ARG A 57 4.48 -20.64 10.28
C ARG A 57 5.79 -20.26 11.02
N GLY A 58 5.83 -19.06 11.59
CA GLY A 58 6.97 -18.57 12.36
C GLY A 58 8.10 -17.89 11.59
N HIS A 59 8.07 -17.88 10.26
CA HIS A 59 9.16 -17.35 9.43
C HIS A 59 8.82 -16.02 8.72
N GLY A 60 7.67 -15.44 9.01
CA GLY A 60 7.19 -14.19 8.45
C GLY A 60 6.58 -13.27 9.51
N PRO A 61 5.87 -12.22 9.10
CA PRO A 61 5.11 -11.41 10.04
C PRO A 61 4.01 -12.25 10.71
N ALA A 62 3.75 -11.98 11.98
CA ALA A 62 2.75 -12.74 12.75
C ALA A 62 1.35 -12.59 12.13
N THR A 63 0.72 -13.71 11.80
CA THR A 63 -0.59 -13.75 11.13
C THR A 63 -1.65 -12.90 11.84
N PRO A 64 -1.83 -12.96 13.19
CA PRO A 64 -2.84 -12.15 13.84
C PRO A 64 -2.56 -10.66 13.76
N GLN A 65 -1.31 -10.24 13.77
CA GLN A 65 -0.94 -8.82 13.62
C GLN A 65 -1.27 -8.30 12.24
N VAL A 66 -0.96 -9.07 11.18
CA VAL A 66 -1.27 -8.68 9.79
C VAL A 66 -2.78 -8.69 9.56
N ALA A 67 -3.49 -9.69 10.06
CA ALA A 67 -4.95 -9.75 9.98
C ALA A 67 -5.60 -8.56 10.69
N LEU A 68 -5.15 -8.21 11.90
CA LEU A 68 -5.65 -7.07 12.64
C LEU A 68 -5.35 -5.75 11.92
N LEU A 69 -4.12 -5.55 11.44
CA LEU A 69 -3.74 -4.35 10.70
C LEU A 69 -4.63 -4.16 9.46
N THR A 70 -4.78 -5.22 8.65
CA THR A 70 -5.57 -5.16 7.43
C THR A 70 -7.06 -4.94 7.73
N ALA A 71 -7.57 -5.57 8.82
CA ALA A 71 -8.93 -5.35 9.29
C ALA A 71 -9.17 -3.88 9.67
N LEU A 72 -8.26 -3.28 10.45
CA LEU A 72 -8.35 -1.88 10.87
C LEU A 72 -8.28 -0.91 9.68
N VAL A 73 -7.38 -1.17 8.72
CA VAL A 73 -7.29 -0.38 7.48
C VAL A 73 -8.60 -0.45 6.70
N CYS A 74 -9.13 -1.65 6.45
CA CYS A 74 -10.39 -1.82 5.72
C CYS A 74 -11.59 -1.22 6.45
N ALA A 75 -11.66 -1.37 7.78
CA ALA A 75 -12.70 -0.78 8.61
C ALA A 75 -12.69 0.75 8.56
N ALA A 76 -11.51 1.36 8.68
CA ALA A 76 -11.35 2.82 8.61
C ALA A 76 -11.74 3.37 7.23
N LEU A 77 -11.32 2.71 6.14
CA LEU A 77 -11.72 3.07 4.78
C LEU A 77 -13.26 2.98 4.61
N ALA A 78 -13.88 1.91 5.12
CA ALA A 78 -15.33 1.76 5.06
C ALA A 78 -16.08 2.80 5.92
N ALA A 79 -15.52 3.16 7.08
CA ALA A 79 -16.12 4.14 7.98
C ALA A 79 -16.13 5.56 7.37
N THR A 80 -15.09 5.92 6.61
CA THR A 80 -14.96 7.24 5.99
C THR A 80 -15.59 7.31 4.59
N THR A 81 -15.41 6.28 3.76
CA THR A 81 -15.96 6.25 2.39
C THR A 81 -17.47 5.99 2.39
N GLY A 82 -18.00 5.22 3.35
CA GLY A 82 -19.40 4.83 3.33
C GLY A 82 -19.74 3.85 2.20
N ALA A 83 -21.00 3.77 1.83
CA ALA A 83 -21.50 2.85 0.79
C ALA A 83 -21.34 3.44 -0.64
N ARG A 84 -20.14 3.89 -0.98
CA ARG A 84 -19.81 4.43 -2.32
C ARG A 84 -19.11 3.38 -3.18
N PRO A 85 -19.21 3.47 -4.51
CA PRO A 85 -18.61 2.51 -5.43
C PRO A 85 -17.09 2.32 -5.23
N GLU A 86 -16.36 3.40 -4.96
CA GLU A 86 -14.92 3.38 -4.73
C GLU A 86 -14.50 2.63 -3.47
N LEU A 87 -15.40 2.37 -2.52
CA LEU A 87 -15.08 1.54 -1.37
C LEU A 87 -14.63 0.13 -1.79
N VAL A 88 -15.27 -0.44 -2.80
CA VAL A 88 -14.88 -1.76 -3.32
C VAL A 88 -13.44 -1.72 -3.81
N VAL A 89 -13.05 -0.64 -4.49
CA VAL A 89 -11.67 -0.44 -4.96
C VAL A 89 -10.71 -0.43 -3.78
N TRP A 90 -11.02 0.36 -2.73
CA TRP A 90 -10.17 0.44 -1.54
C TRP A 90 -10.03 -0.91 -0.84
N LEU A 91 -11.12 -1.66 -0.69
CA LEU A 91 -11.10 -2.96 -0.03
C LEU A 91 -10.32 -4.02 -0.83
N LEU A 92 -10.28 -3.93 -2.15
CA LEU A 92 -9.49 -4.83 -3.00
C LEU A 92 -8.00 -4.47 -2.97
N LEU A 93 -7.66 -3.18 -2.98
CA LEU A 93 -6.27 -2.72 -3.04
C LEU A 93 -5.57 -2.69 -1.68
N ALA A 94 -6.31 -2.48 -0.57
CA ALA A 94 -5.74 -2.38 0.77
C ALA A 94 -4.90 -3.60 1.18
N PRO A 95 -5.31 -4.86 0.97
CA PRO A 95 -4.46 -6.01 1.30
C PRO A 95 -3.13 -6.02 0.52
N VAL A 96 -3.15 -5.63 -0.77
CA VAL A 96 -1.93 -5.55 -1.60
C VAL A 96 -1.02 -4.42 -1.10
N ALA A 97 -1.59 -3.28 -0.72
CA ALA A 97 -0.85 -2.17 -0.12
C ALA A 97 -0.19 -2.58 1.20
N VAL A 98 -0.92 -3.29 2.09
CA VAL A 98 -0.34 -3.85 3.32
C VAL A 98 0.79 -4.82 3.00
N LEU A 99 0.61 -5.72 2.02
CA LEU A 99 1.67 -6.64 1.59
C LEU A 99 2.91 -5.90 1.12
N LEU A 100 2.77 -4.87 0.29
CA LEU A 100 3.89 -4.03 -0.17
C LEU A 100 4.63 -3.39 1.00
N GLY A 101 3.92 -2.82 1.97
CA GLY A 101 4.52 -2.24 3.17
C GLY A 101 5.28 -3.26 4.02
N LEU A 102 4.78 -4.50 4.12
CA LEU A 102 5.46 -5.58 4.83
C LEU A 102 6.75 -6.04 4.12
N VAL A 103 6.73 -6.12 2.78
CA VAL A 103 7.91 -6.49 1.97
C VAL A 103 8.95 -5.39 2.04
N ASP A 104 8.55 -4.13 1.80
CA ASP A 104 9.47 -2.99 1.80
C ASP A 104 10.14 -2.78 3.17
N ARG A 105 9.37 -2.92 4.25
CA ARG A 105 9.94 -2.85 5.61
C ARG A 105 11.01 -3.91 5.89
N ARG A 106 10.99 -5.03 5.16
CA ARG A 106 11.89 -6.17 5.41
C ARG A 106 13.15 -6.12 4.55
N VAL A 107 12.99 -5.74 3.28
CA VAL A 107 14.09 -5.83 2.28
C VAL A 107 14.32 -4.52 1.54
N HIS A 108 13.66 -3.41 1.94
CA HIS A 108 13.75 -2.10 1.30
C HIS A 108 13.53 -2.18 -0.22
N ARG A 109 12.53 -2.97 -0.62
CA ARG A 109 12.22 -3.23 -2.02
C ARG A 109 10.72 -3.34 -2.24
N LEU A 110 10.26 -2.72 -3.31
CA LEU A 110 8.90 -2.80 -3.81
C LEU A 110 8.89 -3.62 -5.12
N PRO A 111 8.43 -4.89 -5.08
CA PRO A 111 8.45 -5.76 -6.25
C PRO A 111 7.53 -5.26 -7.36
N ASP A 112 8.03 -5.21 -8.61
CA ASP A 112 7.27 -4.78 -9.78
C ASP A 112 6.02 -5.61 -10.03
N VAL A 113 6.09 -6.90 -9.69
CA VAL A 113 4.96 -7.85 -9.78
C VAL A 113 3.77 -7.45 -8.89
N LEU A 114 3.95 -6.57 -7.91
CA LEU A 114 2.90 -6.02 -7.08
C LEU A 114 2.61 -4.55 -7.39
N THR A 115 3.64 -3.71 -7.57
CA THR A 115 3.47 -2.26 -7.74
C THR A 115 2.78 -1.90 -9.05
N LEU A 116 3.20 -2.50 -10.18
CA LEU A 116 2.61 -2.21 -11.48
C LEU A 116 1.16 -2.72 -11.60
N PRO A 117 0.83 -3.98 -11.21
CA PRO A 117 -0.56 -4.41 -11.18
C PRO A 117 -1.43 -3.61 -10.20
N LEU A 118 -0.88 -3.14 -9.07
CA LEU A 118 -1.61 -2.28 -8.14
C LEU A 118 -1.99 -0.95 -8.81
N ALA A 119 -1.05 -0.31 -9.52
CA ALA A 119 -1.31 0.94 -10.25
C ALA A 119 -2.36 0.72 -11.35
N ALA A 120 -2.18 -0.29 -12.20
CA ALA A 120 -3.14 -0.62 -13.24
C ALA A 120 -4.52 -0.96 -12.67
N ALA A 121 -4.60 -1.73 -11.58
CA ALA A 121 -5.85 -2.07 -10.92
C ALA A 121 -6.51 -0.83 -10.32
N ALA A 122 -5.76 0.09 -9.69
CA ALA A 122 -6.30 1.34 -9.18
C ALA A 122 -6.96 2.14 -10.31
N THR A 123 -6.27 2.36 -11.42
CA THR A 123 -6.75 3.12 -12.57
C THR A 123 -7.99 2.48 -13.20
N VAL A 124 -7.96 1.17 -13.46
CA VAL A 124 -9.07 0.45 -14.09
C VAL A 124 -10.29 0.38 -13.17
N LEU A 125 -10.11 0.00 -11.91
CA LEU A 125 -11.21 -0.14 -10.96
C LEU A 125 -11.85 1.21 -10.63
N LEU A 126 -11.08 2.30 -10.54
CA LEU A 126 -11.62 3.65 -10.39
C LEU A 126 -12.40 4.10 -11.64
N GLY A 127 -11.91 3.73 -12.83
CA GLY A 127 -12.67 3.95 -14.07
C GLY A 127 -14.01 3.24 -14.06
N LEU A 128 -14.06 1.99 -13.57
CA LEU A 128 -15.31 1.25 -13.40
C LEU A 128 -16.20 1.88 -12.32
N ALA A 129 -15.63 2.31 -11.20
CA ALA A 129 -16.36 2.99 -10.13
C ALA A 129 -17.00 4.31 -10.63
N ALA A 130 -16.33 5.04 -11.53
CA ALA A 130 -16.86 6.27 -12.14
C ALA A 130 -18.10 6.04 -13.02
N LEU A 131 -18.34 4.81 -13.46
CA LEU A 131 -19.55 4.46 -14.23
C LEU A 131 -20.77 4.21 -13.33
N VAL A 132 -20.56 4.05 -12.02
CA VAL A 132 -21.61 3.76 -11.04
C VAL A 132 -22.05 5.06 -10.37
N PRO A 133 -23.35 5.39 -10.32
CA PRO A 133 -23.86 6.58 -9.64
C PRO A 133 -23.50 6.59 -8.15
N GLY A 134 -23.28 7.79 -7.59
CA GLY A 134 -23.00 7.97 -6.17
C GLY A 134 -21.51 7.89 -5.78
N HIS A 135 -20.60 7.85 -6.74
CA HIS A 135 -19.17 8.02 -6.49
C HIS A 135 -18.82 9.45 -6.07
N ALA A 136 -17.80 9.63 -5.21
CA ALA A 136 -17.41 10.96 -4.71
C ALA A 136 -16.30 11.62 -5.52
N GLY A 137 -15.53 10.87 -6.27
CA GLY A 137 -14.36 11.37 -6.98
C GLY A 137 -14.53 11.40 -8.50
N SER A 138 -13.44 11.58 -9.22
CA SER A 138 -13.42 11.57 -10.68
C SER A 138 -12.27 10.74 -11.26
N TRP A 139 -12.55 10.00 -12.33
CA TRP A 139 -11.53 9.22 -13.02
C TRP A 139 -10.44 10.09 -13.66
N THR A 140 -10.83 11.26 -14.20
CA THR A 140 -9.87 12.24 -14.73
C THR A 140 -8.92 12.72 -13.62
N GLY A 141 -9.45 12.99 -12.42
CA GLY A 141 -8.63 13.32 -11.25
C GLY A 141 -7.67 12.20 -10.87
N ALA A 142 -8.12 10.94 -10.93
CA ALA A 142 -7.27 9.77 -10.70
C ALA A 142 -6.11 9.70 -11.71
N LEU A 143 -6.37 9.86 -13.01
CA LEU A 143 -5.34 9.84 -14.07
C LEU A 143 -4.32 10.99 -13.88
N ILE A 144 -4.81 12.20 -13.59
CA ILE A 144 -3.93 13.35 -13.34
C ILE A 144 -3.08 13.10 -12.10
N GLY A 145 -3.68 12.58 -11.02
CA GLY A 145 -2.97 12.25 -9.79
C GLY A 145 -1.92 11.16 -9.97
N GLU A 146 -2.22 10.13 -10.76
CA GLU A 146 -1.29 9.07 -11.14
C GLU A 146 -0.05 9.65 -11.82
N LEU A 147 -0.26 10.47 -12.86
CA LEU A 147 0.82 11.10 -13.62
C LEU A 147 1.59 12.12 -12.78
N PHE A 148 0.90 12.90 -11.97
CA PHE A 148 1.51 13.93 -11.15
C PHE A 148 2.40 13.33 -10.05
N LEU A 149 1.85 12.38 -9.27
CA LEU A 149 2.60 11.78 -8.16
C LEU A 149 3.67 10.83 -8.69
N GLY A 150 3.34 9.93 -9.61
CA GLY A 150 4.30 9.00 -10.21
C GLY A 150 5.41 9.72 -10.97
N GLY A 151 5.07 10.73 -11.78
CA GLY A 151 6.03 11.57 -12.48
C GLY A 151 6.89 12.40 -11.53
N GLY A 152 6.31 12.98 -10.49
CA GLY A 152 7.05 13.70 -9.45
C GLY A 152 8.08 12.82 -8.74
N TYR A 153 7.70 11.61 -8.33
CA TYR A 153 8.62 10.64 -7.72
C TYR A 153 9.67 10.15 -8.72
N LEU A 154 9.32 9.96 -9.99
CA LEU A 154 10.31 9.61 -11.02
C LEU A 154 11.36 10.71 -11.17
N VAL A 155 10.95 11.99 -11.19
CA VAL A 155 11.88 13.12 -11.22
C VAL A 155 12.80 13.12 -10.00
N LEU A 156 12.27 12.85 -8.80
CA LEU A 156 13.09 12.75 -7.59
C LEU A 156 14.12 11.62 -7.67
N VAL A 157 13.73 10.45 -8.21
CA VAL A 157 14.66 9.33 -8.47
C VAL A 157 15.76 9.74 -9.47
N LEU A 158 15.42 10.47 -10.54
CA LEU A 158 16.39 10.92 -11.53
C LEU A 158 17.37 11.96 -10.96
N ILE A 159 16.91 12.82 -10.03
CA ILE A 159 17.76 13.81 -9.36
C ILE A 159 18.68 13.14 -8.33
N ASN A 160 18.17 12.17 -7.56
CA ASN A 160 18.94 11.49 -6.52
C ASN A 160 18.65 9.97 -6.50
N PRO A 161 19.25 9.20 -7.42
CA PRO A 161 19.03 7.75 -7.51
C PRO A 161 19.48 6.97 -6.26
N ALA A 162 20.40 7.53 -5.48
CA ALA A 162 20.86 6.90 -4.23
C ALA A 162 19.90 7.15 -3.05
N GLY A 163 19.05 8.16 -3.14
CA GLY A 163 18.13 8.54 -2.05
C GLY A 163 16.71 7.95 -2.19
N MET A 164 16.32 7.51 -3.38
CA MET A 164 14.96 7.03 -3.64
C MET A 164 14.97 5.94 -4.73
N GLY A 165 14.26 4.84 -4.48
CA GLY A 165 14.16 3.72 -5.40
C GLY A 165 13.13 3.92 -6.51
N LEU A 166 13.36 3.32 -7.69
CA LEU A 166 12.35 3.25 -8.75
C LEU A 166 11.04 2.57 -8.30
N GLY A 167 11.12 1.70 -7.28
CA GLY A 167 9.96 1.06 -6.67
C GLY A 167 8.98 2.06 -6.06
N ASP A 168 9.51 3.12 -5.42
CA ASP A 168 8.70 4.19 -4.82
C ASP A 168 7.95 5.00 -5.90
N ALA A 169 8.61 5.30 -7.02
CA ALA A 169 7.98 5.96 -8.15
C ALA A 169 6.85 5.10 -8.78
N LYS A 170 7.05 3.79 -8.90
CA LYS A 170 6.02 2.86 -9.38
C LYS A 170 4.86 2.74 -8.39
N LEU A 171 5.14 2.68 -7.09
CA LEU A 171 4.10 2.70 -6.06
C LEU A 171 3.32 4.02 -6.10
N ALA A 172 4.02 5.15 -6.30
CA ALA A 172 3.43 6.47 -6.37
C ALA A 172 2.42 6.62 -7.53
N LEU A 173 2.54 5.86 -8.63
CA LEU A 173 1.51 5.81 -9.67
C LEU A 173 0.16 5.39 -9.10
N GLY A 174 0.09 4.21 -8.46
CA GLY A 174 -1.17 3.71 -7.91
C GLY A 174 -1.72 4.57 -6.77
N LEU A 175 -0.84 5.10 -5.90
CA LEU A 175 -1.24 5.99 -4.81
C LEU A 175 -1.71 7.34 -5.36
N GLY A 176 -1.08 7.83 -6.43
CA GLY A 176 -1.49 9.04 -7.13
C GLY A 176 -2.87 8.91 -7.74
N ALA A 177 -3.18 7.76 -8.37
CA ALA A 177 -4.52 7.48 -8.87
C ALA A 177 -5.55 7.47 -7.73
N ALA A 178 -5.23 6.80 -6.61
CA ALA A 178 -6.12 6.69 -5.47
C ALA A 178 -6.40 8.06 -4.81
N LEU A 179 -5.38 8.85 -4.56
CA LEU A 179 -5.51 10.18 -3.95
C LEU A 179 -6.12 11.21 -4.91
N GLY A 180 -5.71 11.17 -6.18
CA GLY A 180 -6.19 12.05 -7.22
C GLY A 180 -7.68 11.85 -7.53
N TRP A 181 -8.24 10.66 -7.22
CA TRP A 181 -9.68 10.40 -7.28
C TRP A 181 -10.50 11.45 -6.55
N TYR A 182 -10.05 11.86 -5.36
CA TYR A 182 -10.71 12.88 -4.53
C TYR A 182 -10.22 14.32 -4.83
N GLY A 183 -9.34 14.50 -5.81
CA GLY A 183 -8.86 15.79 -6.27
C GLY A 183 -7.54 16.28 -5.66
N PRO A 184 -7.06 17.46 -6.13
CA PRO A 184 -5.74 17.99 -5.78
C PRO A 184 -5.49 18.21 -4.28
N PRO A 185 -6.46 18.69 -3.47
CA PRO A 185 -6.21 18.89 -2.04
C PRO A 185 -5.90 17.57 -1.31
N VAL A 186 -6.62 16.50 -1.63
CA VAL A 186 -6.41 15.17 -1.03
C VAL A 186 -5.10 14.57 -1.53
N LEU A 187 -4.79 14.73 -2.81
CA LEU A 187 -3.52 14.30 -3.39
C LEU A 187 -2.33 14.94 -2.66
N LEU A 188 -2.34 16.25 -2.51
CA LEU A 188 -1.28 16.98 -1.82
C LEU A 188 -1.22 16.64 -0.33
N ALA A 189 -2.36 16.54 0.35
CA ALA A 189 -2.40 16.17 1.76
C ALA A 189 -1.79 14.78 2.01
N GLY A 190 -2.18 13.78 1.22
CA GLY A 190 -1.63 12.42 1.31
C GLY A 190 -0.14 12.36 0.99
N ALA A 191 0.29 13.04 -0.07
CA ALA A 191 1.70 13.10 -0.46
C ALA A 191 2.57 13.78 0.60
N LEU A 192 2.14 14.94 1.11
CA LEU A 192 2.85 15.68 2.17
C LEU A 192 2.86 14.92 3.49
N LEU A 193 1.78 14.23 3.84
CA LEU A 193 1.72 13.39 5.03
C LEU A 193 2.75 12.25 4.93
N GLY A 194 2.83 11.56 3.80
CA GLY A 194 3.81 10.50 3.56
C GLY A 194 5.25 11.01 3.64
N LEU A 195 5.52 12.13 2.95
CA LEU A 195 6.82 12.79 2.97
C LEU A 195 7.20 13.24 4.39
N GLY A 196 6.27 13.87 5.10
CA GLY A 196 6.47 14.34 6.46
C GLY A 196 6.75 13.21 7.46
N LEU A 197 6.01 12.11 7.38
CA LEU A 197 6.23 10.93 8.22
C LEU A 197 7.62 10.33 7.97
N GLY A 198 8.03 10.19 6.70
CA GLY A 198 9.36 9.70 6.34
C GLY A 198 10.47 10.63 6.82
N ALA A 199 10.30 11.95 6.65
CA ALA A 199 11.25 12.96 7.11
C ALA A 199 11.38 12.96 8.64
N LEU A 200 10.27 12.91 9.37
CA LEU A 200 10.27 12.85 10.84
C LEU A 200 10.94 11.58 11.36
N TYR A 201 10.68 10.45 10.73
CA TYR A 201 11.33 9.18 11.07
C TYR A 201 12.85 9.25 10.84
N GLY A 202 13.26 9.74 9.65
CA GLY A 202 14.68 9.89 9.31
C GLY A 202 15.40 10.85 10.25
N LEU A 203 14.79 11.99 10.56
CA LEU A 203 15.31 12.97 11.52
C LEU A 203 15.42 12.35 12.91
N GLY A 204 14.41 11.60 13.36
CA GLY A 204 14.42 10.88 14.63
C GLY A 204 15.58 9.91 14.75
N LEU A 205 15.86 9.14 13.70
CA LEU A 205 17.03 8.22 13.66
C LEU A 205 18.36 8.98 13.75
N LEU A 206 18.47 10.11 13.08
CA LEU A 206 19.68 10.97 13.12
C LEU A 206 19.90 11.56 14.51
N VAL A 207 18.87 12.13 15.11
CA VAL A 207 18.94 12.73 16.45
C VAL A 207 19.29 11.68 17.53
N LEU A 208 18.69 10.50 17.41
CA LEU A 208 18.98 9.39 18.31
C LEU A 208 20.32 8.69 18.02
N ARG A 209 21.09 9.17 17.06
CA ARG A 209 22.37 8.57 16.60
C ARG A 209 22.26 7.07 16.26
N ARG A 210 21.06 6.62 15.86
CA ARG A 210 20.80 5.22 15.47
C ARG A 210 21.01 4.96 13.99
N ALA A 211 21.20 6.00 13.20
CA ALA A 211 21.48 5.93 11.78
C ALA A 211 22.43 7.04 11.34
N GLY A 212 23.28 6.76 10.35
CA GLY A 212 24.08 7.76 9.65
C GLY A 212 23.32 8.37 8.45
N ARG A 213 23.90 9.40 7.82
CA ARG A 213 23.33 10.06 6.65
C ARG A 213 23.15 9.12 5.43
N ALA A 214 23.83 7.98 5.41
CA ALA A 214 23.77 6.98 4.34
C ALA A 214 22.90 5.77 4.70
N THR A 215 22.17 5.79 5.82
CA THR A 215 21.31 4.66 6.21
C THR A 215 20.08 4.63 5.32
N ALA A 216 19.88 3.54 4.58
CA ALA A 216 18.67 3.33 3.77
C ALA A 216 17.45 3.18 4.69
N ILE A 217 16.39 3.94 4.41
CA ILE A 217 15.12 3.91 5.13
C ILE A 217 14.07 3.35 4.17
N PRO A 218 13.26 2.33 4.58
CA PRO A 218 12.15 1.87 3.77
C PRO A 218 11.12 2.99 3.62
N TYR A 219 11.01 3.57 2.42
CA TYR A 219 10.15 4.73 2.20
C TYR A 219 8.70 4.33 1.88
N GLY A 220 8.49 3.15 1.30
CA GLY A 220 7.17 2.64 0.95
C GLY A 220 6.12 2.66 2.07
N PRO A 221 6.42 2.23 3.32
CA PRO A 221 5.48 2.31 4.42
C PRO A 221 4.98 3.73 4.71
N PHE A 222 5.83 4.75 4.56
CA PHE A 222 5.44 6.16 4.77
C PHE A 222 4.55 6.67 3.64
N LEU A 223 4.86 6.29 2.38
CA LEU A 223 4.01 6.57 1.24
C LEU A 223 2.61 5.98 1.42
N LEU A 224 2.54 4.71 1.81
CA LEU A 224 1.29 4.00 2.06
C LEU A 224 0.50 4.62 3.22
N ALA A 225 1.18 4.99 4.32
CA ALA A 225 0.53 5.65 5.45
C ALA A 225 -0.01 7.05 5.08
N GLY A 226 0.75 7.81 4.30
CA GLY A 226 0.32 9.11 3.78
C GLY A 226 -0.88 8.99 2.85
N ALA A 227 -0.85 8.03 1.93
CA ALA A 227 -1.97 7.77 1.04
C ALA A 227 -3.21 7.29 1.82
N PHE A 228 -3.04 6.42 2.80
CA PHE A 228 -4.14 6.00 3.68
C PHE A 228 -4.77 7.18 4.39
N GLY A 229 -3.96 8.07 5.01
CA GLY A 229 -4.46 9.30 5.64
C GLY A 229 -5.20 10.22 4.65
N GLY A 230 -4.66 10.39 3.44
CA GLY A 230 -5.31 11.14 2.38
C GLY A 230 -6.66 10.55 1.96
N LEU A 231 -6.75 9.22 1.81
CA LEU A 231 -8.00 8.52 1.49
C LEU A 231 -9.05 8.67 2.60
N LEU A 232 -8.65 8.65 3.87
CA LEU A 232 -9.56 8.92 4.98
C LEU A 232 -10.13 10.34 4.91
N ILE A 233 -9.29 11.33 4.63
CA ILE A 233 -9.71 12.73 4.45
C ILE A 233 -10.66 12.85 3.26
N GLY A 234 -10.31 12.27 2.11
CA GLY A 234 -11.14 12.28 0.91
C GLY A 234 -12.50 11.60 1.09
N GLY A 235 -12.51 10.47 1.81
CA GLY A 235 -13.73 9.76 2.14
C GLY A 235 -14.70 10.53 3.03
N LEU A 236 -14.17 11.37 3.94
CA LEU A 236 -14.99 12.23 4.82
C LEU A 236 -15.52 13.48 4.11
N GLY A 237 -14.84 13.96 3.08
CA GLY A 237 -15.16 15.21 2.37
C GLY A 237 -16.10 15.06 1.17
N GLY A 238 -16.46 13.84 0.78
CA GLY A 238 -17.27 13.54 -0.40
C GLY A 238 -18.75 13.28 -0.12
#